data_bfe375148aed945676c6376d723a2690
#
_entry.id   bfe375148aed945676c6376d723a2690
#
_cell.length_a   1.000
_cell.length_b   1.000
_cell.length_c   1.000
_cell.angle_alpha   90.00
_cell.angle_beta   90.00
_cell.angle_gamma   90.00
#
_symmetry.space_group_name_H-M   'P 1'
#
loop_
_entity.id
_entity.type
_entity.pdbx_description
1 polymer ?
#
loop_
_entity_poly.entity_id
_entity_poly.type
_entity_poly.pdbx_seq_one_letter_code
_entity_poly.pdbx_strand_id
1 'polypeptide(L)'
;MAKVIYSFYIDIPESELDFFDKNIIKEGATPTNLNTKIQLKNNHQKLIDCKKSYANKLGVDFIMFEYDDNFKKYKEDFNKNYPYITSYNIVNFYKIHLLYELSKKYDDILYLDFDVVPTTNQSFFDVWDLSKGICVLENTDKAKKIENITEHSQTIR
;
A
#
# COMPACT_ATOMS: atom_id res chain seq x y z
N MET A 1 7.30 -13.38 -18.45
CA MET A 1 6.43 -12.44 -17.73
C MET A 1 7.22 -11.84 -16.60
N ALA A 2 7.36 -10.52 -16.60
CA ALA A 2 8.05 -9.79 -15.53
C ALA A 2 7.10 -9.59 -14.35
N LYS A 3 7.52 -9.99 -13.15
CA LYS A 3 6.71 -9.92 -11.94
C LYS A 3 7.36 -9.01 -10.91
N VAL A 4 6.55 -8.26 -10.17
CA VAL A 4 7.04 -7.40 -9.10
C VAL A 4 6.13 -7.43 -7.88
N ILE A 5 6.74 -7.38 -6.71
CA ILE A 5 6.08 -7.06 -5.44
C ILE A 5 6.46 -5.64 -5.09
N TYR A 6 5.50 -4.81 -4.76
CA TYR A 6 5.81 -3.47 -4.25
C TYR A 6 5.09 -3.19 -2.93
N SER A 7 5.69 -2.32 -2.18
CA SER A 7 5.14 -1.76 -0.94
C SER A 7 5.49 -0.29 -0.89
N PHE A 8 4.79 0.48 -0.08
CA PHE A 8 5.20 1.86 0.18
C PHE A 8 4.95 2.25 1.63
N TYR A 9 5.76 3.18 2.11
CA TYR A 9 5.60 3.84 3.40
C TYR A 9 5.93 5.32 3.26
N ILE A 10 4.91 6.17 3.24
CA ILE A 10 5.04 7.61 3.07
C ILE A 10 4.88 8.28 4.43
N ASP A 11 5.99 8.61 5.06
CA ASP A 11 6.02 9.36 6.33
C ASP A 11 6.34 10.84 6.03
N ILE A 12 5.28 11.61 5.76
CA ILE A 12 5.41 13.03 5.44
C ILE A 12 5.93 13.77 6.67
N PRO A 13 7.03 14.54 6.56
CA PRO A 13 7.53 15.34 7.65
C PRO A 13 6.48 16.33 8.19
N GLU A 14 6.43 16.53 9.48
CA GLU A 14 5.45 17.42 10.11
C GLU A 14 5.53 18.87 9.60
N SER A 15 6.73 19.31 9.23
CA SER A 15 6.97 20.62 8.62
C SER A 15 6.32 20.81 7.24
N GLU A 16 6.02 19.71 6.54
CA GLU A 16 5.42 19.70 5.20
C GLU A 16 3.91 19.37 5.22
N LEU A 17 3.33 19.21 6.41
CA LEU A 17 1.90 19.06 6.60
C LEU A 17 1.21 20.41 6.59
N ASP A 18 0.13 20.54 5.85
CA ASP A 18 -0.71 21.73 5.84
C ASP A 18 -1.63 21.82 7.08
N PHE A 19 -2.43 22.87 7.14
CA PHE A 19 -3.34 23.10 8.24
C PHE A 19 -4.42 22.00 8.35
N PHE A 20 -4.95 21.55 7.23
CA PHE A 20 -5.98 20.49 7.21
C PHE A 20 -5.41 19.16 7.65
N ASP A 21 -4.22 18.80 7.18
CA ASP A 21 -3.52 17.60 7.60
C ASP A 21 -3.27 17.58 9.10
N LYS A 22 -2.79 18.69 9.66
CA LYS A 22 -2.51 18.81 11.11
C LYS A 22 -3.78 18.64 11.96
N ASN A 23 -4.91 19.18 11.51
CA ASN A 23 -6.18 19.02 12.21
C ASN A 23 -6.67 17.57 12.18
N ILE A 24 -6.62 16.92 11.03
CA ILE A 24 -7.02 15.49 10.90
C ILE A 24 -6.12 14.59 11.75
N ILE A 25 -4.82 14.82 11.73
CA ILE A 25 -3.89 14.08 12.58
C ILE A 25 -4.22 14.28 14.05
N LYS A 26 -4.53 15.50 14.47
CA LYS A 26 -4.91 15.79 15.85
C LYS A 26 -6.22 15.10 16.24
N GLU A 27 -7.23 15.12 15.39
CA GLU A 27 -8.51 14.43 15.62
C GLU A 27 -8.36 12.91 15.62
N GLY A 28 -7.51 12.38 14.74
CA GLY A 28 -7.20 10.94 14.63
C GLY A 28 -6.15 10.43 15.60
N ALA A 29 -5.57 11.29 16.46
CA ALA A 29 -4.50 10.94 17.38
C ALA A 29 -5.01 10.15 18.60
N THR A 30 -5.51 8.95 18.36
CA THR A 30 -5.83 8.01 19.44
C THR A 30 -4.55 7.31 19.96
N PRO A 31 -4.51 6.86 21.23
CA PRO A 31 -3.38 6.09 21.74
C PRO A 31 -3.03 4.89 20.85
N THR A 32 -4.02 4.22 20.29
CA THR A 32 -3.82 3.08 19.38
C THR A 32 -3.12 3.50 18.08
N ASN A 33 -3.58 4.59 17.45
CA ASN A 33 -3.01 5.07 16.19
C ASN A 33 -1.56 5.56 16.40
N LEU A 34 -1.29 6.26 17.50
CA LEU A 34 0.06 6.72 17.84
C LEU A 34 0.99 5.54 18.09
N ASN A 35 0.54 4.52 18.82
CA ASN A 35 1.33 3.31 19.06
C ASN A 35 1.60 2.57 17.74
N THR A 36 0.62 2.42 16.87
CA THR A 36 0.80 1.81 15.55
C THR A 36 1.88 2.54 14.75
N LYS A 37 1.82 3.86 14.68
CA LYS A 37 2.83 4.67 13.98
C LYS A 37 4.23 4.45 14.54
N ILE A 38 4.37 4.40 15.87
CA ILE A 38 5.64 4.13 16.55
C ILE A 38 6.14 2.72 16.21
N GLN A 39 5.28 1.71 16.25
CA GLN A 39 5.63 0.33 15.93
C GLN A 39 6.08 0.17 14.48
N LEU A 40 5.41 0.82 13.55
CA LEU A 40 5.82 0.82 12.14
C LEU A 40 7.21 1.43 11.95
N LYS A 41 7.48 2.57 12.58
CA LYS A 41 8.80 3.20 12.55
C LYS A 41 9.90 2.32 13.18
N ASN A 42 9.64 1.77 14.35
CA ASN A 42 10.61 0.94 15.06
C ASN A 42 10.93 -0.38 14.34
N ASN A 43 9.99 -0.89 13.55
CA ASN A 43 10.15 -2.12 12.79
C ASN A 43 10.34 -1.90 11.29
N HIS A 44 10.55 -0.66 10.86
CA HIS A 44 10.59 -0.26 9.45
C HIS A 44 11.49 -1.18 8.61
N GLN A 45 12.76 -1.32 8.97
CA GLN A 45 13.71 -2.16 8.23
C GLN A 45 13.29 -3.63 8.23
N LYS A 46 12.80 -4.15 9.36
CA LYS A 46 12.34 -5.55 9.45
C LYS A 46 11.14 -5.82 8.53
N LEU A 47 10.24 -4.86 8.42
CA LEU A 47 9.07 -4.95 7.53
C LEU A 47 9.48 -4.93 6.04
N ILE A 48 10.51 -4.19 5.69
CA ILE A 48 11.09 -4.21 4.35
C ILE A 48 11.78 -5.55 4.09
N ASP A 49 12.64 -5.99 5.02
CA ASP A 49 13.44 -7.20 4.86
C ASP A 49 12.57 -8.46 4.71
N CYS A 50 11.45 -8.56 5.43
CA CYS A 50 10.55 -9.71 5.30
C CYS A 50 9.91 -9.78 3.91
N LYS A 51 9.49 -8.64 3.33
CA LYS A 51 8.92 -8.57 1.98
C LYS A 51 9.97 -8.85 0.91
N LYS A 52 11.17 -8.27 1.08
CA LYS A 52 12.31 -8.54 0.19
C LYS A 52 12.71 -10.01 0.22
N SER A 53 12.73 -10.63 1.41
CA SER A 53 13.00 -12.06 1.56
C SER A 53 11.94 -12.91 0.85
N TYR A 54 10.66 -12.54 0.96
CA TYR A 54 9.58 -13.22 0.27
C TYR A 54 9.72 -13.11 -1.26
N ALA A 55 9.96 -11.90 -1.78
CA ALA A 55 10.18 -11.68 -3.21
C ALA A 55 11.39 -12.48 -3.73
N ASN A 56 12.50 -12.49 -2.99
CA ASN A 56 13.68 -13.26 -3.35
C ASN A 56 13.39 -14.77 -3.42
N LYS A 57 12.60 -15.33 -2.50
CA LYS A 57 12.20 -16.74 -2.54
C LYS A 57 11.37 -17.08 -3.76
N LEU A 58 10.57 -16.12 -4.24
CA LEU A 58 9.76 -16.28 -5.45
C LEU A 58 10.53 -15.98 -6.75
N GLY A 59 11.74 -15.42 -6.65
CA GLY A 59 12.52 -15.01 -7.82
C GLY A 59 11.90 -13.82 -8.57
N VAL A 60 11.24 -12.91 -7.85
CA VAL A 60 10.58 -11.72 -8.42
C VAL A 60 11.19 -10.43 -7.88
N ASP A 61 11.03 -9.33 -8.62
CA ASP A 61 11.51 -8.02 -8.18
C ASP A 61 10.76 -7.54 -6.92
N PHE A 62 11.46 -6.79 -6.07
CA PHE A 62 10.85 -6.07 -4.95
C PHE A 62 11.19 -4.59 -5.03
N ILE A 63 10.18 -3.74 -4.94
CA ILE A 63 10.33 -2.29 -4.95
C ILE A 63 9.67 -1.70 -3.70
N MET A 64 10.45 -0.95 -2.93
CA MET A 64 9.96 -0.15 -1.80
C MET A 64 9.91 1.31 -2.21
N PHE A 65 8.76 1.94 -2.04
CA PHE A 65 8.59 3.38 -2.24
C PHE A 65 8.47 4.06 -0.89
N GLU A 66 9.18 5.18 -0.75
CA GLU A 66 9.22 5.97 0.47
C GLU A 66 8.95 7.44 0.14
N TYR A 67 8.91 8.28 1.17
CA TYR A 67 8.76 9.71 0.98
C TYR A 67 10.00 10.27 0.26
N ASP A 68 9.80 10.72 -0.98
CA ASP A 68 10.84 11.23 -1.87
C ASP A 68 10.33 12.38 -2.75
N ASP A 69 11.18 12.88 -3.62
CA ASP A 69 10.84 13.97 -4.53
C ASP A 69 9.78 13.56 -5.58
N ASN A 70 9.65 12.27 -5.90
CA ASN A 70 8.59 11.80 -6.81
C ASN A 70 7.22 11.90 -6.14
N PHE A 71 7.12 11.50 -4.87
CA PHE A 71 5.89 11.68 -4.10
C PHE A 71 5.56 13.15 -3.91
N LYS A 72 6.55 14.02 -3.59
CA LYS A 72 6.33 15.47 -3.45
C LYS A 72 5.74 16.06 -4.71
N LYS A 73 6.34 15.78 -5.85
CA LYS A 73 5.84 16.24 -7.15
C LYS A 73 4.44 15.73 -7.44
N TYR A 74 4.17 14.45 -7.19
CA TYR A 74 2.84 13.87 -7.33
C TYR A 74 1.82 14.61 -6.45
N LYS A 75 2.14 14.83 -5.17
CA LYS A 75 1.30 15.59 -4.22
C LYS A 75 1.03 17.00 -4.71
N GLU A 76 2.05 17.73 -5.16
CA GLU A 76 1.91 19.08 -5.69
C GLU A 76 0.99 19.13 -6.92
N ASP A 77 1.18 18.22 -7.88
CA ASP A 77 0.35 18.16 -9.08
C ASP A 77 -1.09 17.73 -8.77
N PHE A 78 -1.27 16.84 -7.80
CA PHE A 78 -2.59 16.44 -7.32
C PHE A 78 -3.33 17.61 -6.66
N ASN A 79 -2.65 18.35 -5.79
CA ASN A 79 -3.22 19.49 -5.06
C ASN A 79 -3.61 20.67 -5.99
N LYS A 80 -2.97 20.86 -7.14
CA LYS A 80 -3.38 21.86 -8.12
C LYS A 80 -4.81 21.63 -8.63
N ASN A 81 -5.19 20.35 -8.77
CA ASN A 81 -6.51 19.97 -9.26
C ASN A 81 -7.52 19.71 -8.12
N TYR A 82 -7.03 19.33 -6.95
CA TYR A 82 -7.84 18.90 -5.81
C TYR A 82 -7.33 19.51 -4.48
N PRO A 83 -7.41 20.83 -4.31
CA PRO A 83 -6.74 21.54 -3.20
C PRO A 83 -7.29 21.22 -1.80
N TYR A 84 -8.45 20.56 -1.72
CA TYR A 84 -9.09 20.21 -0.45
C TYR A 84 -8.86 18.75 -0.03
N ILE A 85 -8.09 18.01 -0.78
CA ILE A 85 -7.79 16.62 -0.47
C ILE A 85 -6.60 16.56 0.50
N THR A 86 -6.77 15.82 1.58
CA THR A 86 -5.73 15.68 2.61
C THR A 86 -4.56 14.84 2.12
N SER A 87 -3.38 15.08 2.68
CA SER A 87 -2.19 14.29 2.38
C SER A 87 -2.41 12.79 2.62
N TYR A 88 -3.19 12.41 3.63
CA TYR A 88 -3.55 11.00 3.87
C TYR A 88 -4.29 10.38 2.68
N ASN A 89 -5.26 11.09 2.11
CA ASN A 89 -5.97 10.61 0.94
C ASN A 89 -5.08 10.61 -0.31
N ILE A 90 -4.20 11.61 -0.47
CA ILE A 90 -3.23 11.65 -1.56
C ILE A 90 -2.29 10.44 -1.52
N VAL A 91 -1.84 10.03 -0.33
CA VAL A 91 -1.05 8.79 -0.16
C VAL A 91 -1.82 7.56 -0.68
N ASN A 92 -3.12 7.47 -0.41
CA ASN A 92 -3.94 6.36 -0.92
C ASN A 92 -4.09 6.40 -2.45
N PHE A 93 -4.23 7.57 -3.07
CA PHE A 93 -4.23 7.71 -4.53
C PHE A 93 -2.86 7.41 -5.14
N TYR A 94 -1.79 7.74 -4.44
CA TYR A 94 -0.43 7.42 -4.89
C TYR A 94 -0.20 5.91 -5.04
N LYS A 95 -0.81 5.09 -4.20
CA LYS A 95 -0.83 3.63 -4.36
C LYS A 95 -1.27 3.20 -5.75
N ILE A 96 -2.38 3.77 -6.23
CA ILE A 96 -2.96 3.47 -7.54
C ILE A 96 -2.07 4.03 -8.66
N HIS A 97 -1.53 5.22 -8.46
CA HIS A 97 -0.57 5.81 -9.40
C HIS A 97 0.66 4.92 -9.58
N LEU A 98 1.24 4.43 -8.49
CA LEU A 98 2.37 3.51 -8.54
C LEU A 98 2.02 2.20 -9.27
N LEU A 99 0.84 1.65 -9.02
CA LEU A 99 0.36 0.46 -9.74
C LEU A 99 0.31 0.72 -11.25
N TYR A 100 -0.23 1.88 -11.67
CA TYR A 100 -0.26 2.28 -13.07
C TYR A 100 1.14 2.44 -13.66
N GLU A 101 2.06 3.11 -12.96
CA GLU A 101 3.44 3.28 -13.45
C GLU A 101 4.18 1.94 -13.57
N LEU A 102 3.98 1.03 -12.61
CA LEU A 102 4.57 -0.31 -12.65
C LEU A 102 3.98 -1.17 -13.77
N SER A 103 2.69 -1.01 -14.10
CA SER A 103 2.03 -1.77 -15.18
C SER A 103 2.61 -1.50 -16.58
N LYS A 104 3.38 -0.42 -16.74
CA LYS A 104 4.12 -0.13 -17.98
C LYS A 104 5.34 -1.03 -18.17
N LYS A 105 5.79 -1.69 -17.10
CA LYS A 105 7.05 -2.46 -17.07
C LYS A 105 6.85 -3.92 -16.66
N TYR A 106 5.87 -4.20 -15.83
CA TYR A 106 5.62 -5.52 -15.25
C TYR A 106 4.27 -6.06 -15.71
N ASP A 107 4.21 -7.36 -15.96
CA ASP A 107 2.99 -8.07 -16.38
C ASP A 107 2.11 -8.40 -15.17
N ASP A 108 2.73 -8.87 -14.08
CA ASP A 108 2.05 -9.23 -12.85
C ASP A 108 2.59 -8.37 -11.69
N ILE A 109 1.70 -7.74 -10.95
CA ILE A 109 2.06 -6.81 -9.87
C ILE A 109 1.32 -7.19 -8.59
N LEU A 110 2.05 -7.38 -7.51
CA LEU A 110 1.50 -7.58 -6.17
C LEU A 110 1.80 -6.36 -5.29
N TYR A 111 0.76 -5.73 -4.80
CA TYR A 111 0.88 -4.74 -3.74
C TYR A 111 0.75 -5.41 -2.37
N LEU A 112 1.68 -5.10 -1.47
CA LEU A 112 1.60 -5.48 -0.06
C LEU A 112 1.61 -4.22 0.80
N ASP A 113 0.59 -4.04 1.64
CA ASP A 113 0.59 -2.97 2.63
C ASP A 113 1.83 -3.05 3.51
N PHE A 114 2.30 -1.90 4.01
CA PHE A 114 3.58 -1.83 4.71
C PHE A 114 3.62 -2.70 5.97
N ASP A 115 2.50 -2.83 6.68
CA ASP A 115 2.34 -3.64 7.89
C ASP A 115 2.07 -5.13 7.61
N VAL A 116 1.87 -5.51 6.35
CA VAL A 116 1.70 -6.93 5.97
C VAL A 116 3.03 -7.67 6.01
N VAL A 117 3.05 -8.80 6.71
CA VAL A 117 4.20 -9.71 6.80
C VAL A 117 3.84 -11.02 6.09
N PRO A 118 4.49 -11.35 4.96
CA PRO A 118 4.30 -12.64 4.31
C PRO A 118 4.77 -13.79 5.22
N THR A 119 3.86 -14.70 5.55
CA THR A 119 4.14 -15.85 6.42
C THR A 119 4.16 -17.19 5.68
N THR A 120 4.02 -17.14 4.36
CA THR A 120 3.99 -18.32 3.47
C THR A 120 5.14 -18.28 2.48
N ASN A 121 5.48 -19.45 1.94
CA ASN A 121 6.38 -19.58 0.79
C ASN A 121 5.60 -19.75 -0.53
N GLN A 122 4.27 -19.79 -0.46
CA GLN A 122 3.43 -19.91 -1.64
C GLN A 122 3.44 -18.59 -2.43
N SER A 123 3.51 -18.70 -3.74
CA SER A 123 3.44 -17.53 -4.63
C SER A 123 2.00 -17.02 -4.75
N PHE A 124 1.79 -15.76 -4.44
CA PHE A 124 0.51 -15.11 -4.69
C PHE A 124 0.14 -15.07 -6.17
N PHE A 125 1.14 -15.00 -7.04
CA PHE A 125 0.93 -14.99 -8.49
C PHE A 125 0.42 -16.31 -9.04
N ASP A 126 0.59 -17.43 -8.30
CA ASP A 126 0.14 -18.75 -8.71
C ASP A 126 -1.24 -19.11 -8.15
N VAL A 127 -1.73 -18.32 -7.17
CA VAL A 127 -3.04 -18.56 -6.51
C VAL A 127 -4.16 -17.84 -7.25
N TRP A 128 -3.86 -16.70 -7.89
CA TRP A 128 -4.87 -15.84 -8.51
C TRP A 128 -4.77 -15.89 -10.04
N ASP A 129 -5.93 -15.94 -10.68
CA ASP A 129 -6.04 -15.81 -12.14
C ASP A 129 -5.98 -14.33 -12.55
N LEU A 130 -4.76 -13.80 -12.66
CA LEU A 130 -4.51 -12.39 -13.01
C LEU A 130 -4.86 -12.08 -14.47
N SER A 131 -5.11 -13.08 -15.32
CA SER A 131 -5.56 -12.86 -16.71
C SER A 131 -6.92 -12.16 -16.76
N LYS A 132 -7.67 -12.19 -15.67
CA LYS A 132 -8.98 -11.53 -15.54
C LYS A 132 -8.88 -10.07 -15.09
N GLY A 133 -7.69 -9.55 -14.84
CA GLY A 133 -7.46 -8.17 -14.43
C GLY A 133 -7.04 -8.06 -12.96
N ILE A 134 -7.57 -7.07 -12.24
CA ILE A 134 -7.19 -6.77 -10.86
C ILE A 134 -7.95 -7.67 -9.90
N CYS A 135 -7.21 -8.41 -9.07
CA CYS A 135 -7.76 -9.17 -7.95
C CYS A 135 -7.55 -8.38 -6.66
N VAL A 136 -8.60 -8.13 -5.92
CA VAL A 136 -8.56 -7.51 -4.59
C VAL A 136 -9.16 -8.44 -3.56
N LEU A 137 -8.49 -8.55 -2.41
CA LEU A 137 -9.06 -9.23 -1.26
C LEU A 137 -9.94 -8.24 -0.51
N GLU A 138 -11.22 -8.50 -0.47
CA GLU A 138 -12.13 -7.72 0.37
C GLU A 138 -11.97 -8.16 1.83
N ASN A 139 -11.33 -7.30 2.62
CA ASN A 139 -11.20 -7.52 4.05
C ASN A 139 -12.32 -6.76 4.77
N THR A 140 -13.50 -7.31 4.79
CA THR A 140 -14.57 -6.74 5.60
C THR A 140 -14.91 -7.68 6.75
N ASP A 141 -14.77 -7.21 7.98
CA ASP A 141 -15.33 -7.87 9.15
C ASP A 141 -16.86 -8.04 9.02
N LYS A 142 -17.49 -7.26 8.14
CA LYS A 142 -18.88 -7.40 7.73
C LYS A 142 -19.12 -8.61 6.83
N ALA A 143 -18.20 -8.92 5.93
CA ALA A 143 -18.30 -10.11 5.08
C ALA A 143 -18.25 -11.39 5.90
N LYS A 144 -17.52 -11.41 7.01
CA LYS A 144 -17.53 -12.54 7.97
C LYS A 144 -18.85 -12.69 8.73
N LYS A 145 -19.65 -11.63 8.84
CA LYS A 145 -20.98 -11.62 9.48
C LYS A 145 -22.11 -11.95 8.52
N ILE A 146 -21.89 -11.78 7.23
CA ILE A 146 -22.84 -12.15 6.20
C ILE A 146 -22.50 -13.58 5.81
N GLU A 147 -23.07 -14.51 6.56
CA GLU A 147 -23.19 -15.94 6.29
C GLU A 147 -22.19 -16.55 5.30
N ASN A 148 -21.39 -17.44 5.82
CA ASN A 148 -20.70 -18.48 5.03
C ASN A 148 -19.93 -18.00 3.79
N ILE A 149 -19.62 -16.74 3.71
CA ILE A 149 -18.76 -16.24 2.66
C ILE A 149 -17.32 -16.51 3.10
N THR A 150 -16.84 -17.68 2.74
CA THR A 150 -15.53 -18.17 3.14
C THR A 150 -14.39 -17.64 2.26
N GLU A 151 -14.71 -17.07 1.12
CA GLU A 151 -13.71 -16.57 0.17
C GLU A 151 -14.28 -15.37 -0.59
N HIS A 152 -13.66 -14.21 -0.43
CA HIS A 152 -14.01 -13.04 -1.21
C HIS A 152 -12.78 -12.46 -1.86
N SER A 153 -12.48 -12.97 -3.03
CA SER A 153 -11.72 -12.24 -4.02
C SER A 153 -12.70 -11.63 -5.01
N GLN A 154 -12.71 -10.32 -5.14
CA GLN A 154 -13.39 -9.67 -6.26
C GLN A 154 -12.37 -9.45 -7.37
N THR A 155 -12.68 -10.00 -8.54
CA THR A 155 -11.95 -9.68 -9.76
C THR A 155 -12.66 -8.49 -10.41
N ILE A 156 -11.99 -7.37 -10.50
CA ILE A 156 -12.47 -6.19 -11.22
C ILE A 156 -11.97 -6.33 -12.67
N ARG A 157 -12.89 -6.36 -13.61
CA ARG A 157 -12.59 -6.36 -15.03
C ARG A 157 -12.43 -4.95 -15.57
#